data_1ab2c9654b4389694e9918c75bc77298
#
_entry.id   1ab2c9654b4389694e9918c75bc77298
#
_cell.length_a   1.000
_cell.length_b   1.000
_cell.length_c   1.000
_cell.angle_alpha   90.00
_cell.angle_beta   90.00
_cell.angle_gamma   90.00
#
_symmetry.space_group_name_H-M   'P 1'
#
loop_
_entity.id
_entity.type
_entity.pdbx_description
1 polymer ?
#
loop_
_entity_poly.entity_id
_entity_poly.type
_entity_poly.pdbx_seq_one_letter_code
_entity_poly.pdbx_strand_id
1 'polypeptide(L)'
;MLIDAALLYAYNGIEQQTDEASQSLIAIHIGTAQQIITNYVLFDCEEVLTDTEHYNAAAVAMFKNVCLRIATLLQLEDGGNIGVNNNSSIGVNRTFANIVDYTPYLKPLSAFRKIEGAE
;
A
#
# COMPACT_ATOMS: atom_id res chain seq x y z
N MET A 1 0.81 -7.57 -9.60
CA MET A 1 0.80 -6.83 -8.32
C MET A 1 2.18 -6.84 -7.70
N LEU A 2 2.52 -5.77 -7.01
CA LEU A 2 3.82 -5.69 -6.32
C LEU A 2 3.94 -6.73 -5.22
N ILE A 3 2.85 -6.99 -4.54
CA ILE A 3 2.82 -7.97 -3.45
C ILE A 3 1.56 -8.81 -3.59
N ASP A 4 1.55 -9.95 -2.89
CA ASP A 4 0.34 -10.76 -2.82
C ASP A 4 -0.11 -10.89 -1.37
N ALA A 5 -1.27 -11.49 -1.17
CA ALA A 5 -1.84 -11.63 0.17
C ALA A 5 -0.93 -12.45 1.08
N ALA A 6 -0.35 -13.52 0.57
CA ALA A 6 0.53 -14.36 1.38
C ALA A 6 1.72 -13.57 1.92
N LEU A 7 2.31 -12.73 1.08
CA LEU A 7 3.44 -11.92 1.49
C LEU A 7 3.03 -10.91 2.55
N LEU A 8 1.85 -10.30 2.38
CA LEU A 8 1.37 -9.32 3.35
C LEU A 8 1.09 -9.96 4.71
N TYR A 9 0.49 -11.14 4.73
CA TYR A 9 0.27 -11.85 6.00
C TYR A 9 1.61 -12.18 6.65
N ALA A 10 2.57 -12.67 5.87
CA ALA A 10 3.89 -13.02 6.40
C ALA A 10 4.60 -11.77 6.95
N TYR A 11 4.49 -10.66 6.24
CA TYR A 11 5.10 -9.40 6.69
C TYR A 11 4.56 -8.98 8.06
N ASN A 12 3.28 -9.20 8.30
CA ASN A 12 2.64 -8.84 9.55
C ASN A 12 2.75 -9.92 10.63
N GLY A 13 3.32 -11.08 10.27
CA GLY A 13 3.48 -12.18 11.24
C GLY A 13 2.18 -12.81 11.67
N ILE A 14 1.18 -12.79 10.80
CA ILE A 14 -0.12 -13.38 11.11
C ILE A 14 -0.44 -14.51 10.17
N GLU A 15 -1.30 -15.40 10.63
CA GLU A 15 -1.71 -16.55 9.82
C GLU A 15 -2.63 -16.09 8.70
N GLN A 16 -2.40 -16.65 7.51
CA GLN A 16 -3.21 -16.29 6.36
C GLN A 16 -4.66 -16.72 6.54
N GLN A 17 -5.56 -15.79 6.36
CA GLN A 17 -6.98 -16.05 6.41
C GLN A 17 -7.43 -16.58 5.05
N THR A 18 -8.32 -17.59 5.08
CA THR A 18 -8.76 -18.23 3.85
C THR A 18 -10.21 -17.91 3.50
N ASP A 19 -10.93 -17.22 4.37
CA ASP A 19 -12.32 -16.88 4.07
C ASP A 19 -12.38 -15.82 2.97
N GLU A 20 -13.45 -15.90 2.19
CA GLU A 20 -13.61 -15.06 1.02
C GLU A 20 -13.62 -13.56 1.36
N ALA A 21 -14.29 -13.21 2.46
CA ALA A 21 -14.39 -11.80 2.86
C ALA A 21 -13.02 -11.22 3.18
N SER A 22 -12.21 -11.96 3.93
CA SER A 22 -10.86 -11.49 4.27
C SER A 22 -9.98 -11.38 3.03
N GLN A 23 -10.07 -12.34 2.13
CA GLN A 23 -9.30 -12.32 0.90
C GLN A 23 -9.69 -11.14 0.01
N SER A 24 -10.98 -10.86 -0.08
CA SER A 24 -11.44 -9.72 -0.85
C SER A 24 -10.95 -8.41 -0.27
N LEU A 25 -11.02 -8.27 1.05
CA LEU A 25 -10.60 -7.05 1.72
C LEU A 25 -9.12 -6.81 1.55
N ILE A 26 -8.31 -7.85 1.70
CA ILE A 26 -6.87 -7.69 1.57
C ILE A 26 -6.48 -7.33 0.14
N ALA A 27 -7.18 -7.88 -0.84
CA ALA A 27 -6.94 -7.53 -2.23
C ALA A 27 -7.23 -6.06 -2.50
N ILE A 28 -8.30 -5.55 -1.89
CA ILE A 28 -8.62 -4.12 -1.99
C ILE A 28 -7.52 -3.27 -1.38
N HIS A 29 -7.01 -3.65 -0.22
CA HIS A 29 -5.95 -2.90 0.44
C HIS A 29 -4.67 -2.89 -0.40
N ILE A 30 -4.32 -4.03 -0.97
CA ILE A 30 -3.13 -4.11 -1.83
C ILE A 30 -3.31 -3.22 -3.05
N GLY A 31 -4.48 -3.27 -3.69
CA GLY A 31 -4.76 -2.44 -4.84
C GLY A 31 -4.70 -0.97 -4.51
N THR A 32 -5.25 -0.58 -3.36
CA THR A 32 -5.22 0.81 -2.91
C THR A 32 -3.80 1.26 -2.64
N ALA A 33 -3.00 0.41 -1.99
CA ALA A 33 -1.60 0.74 -1.73
C ALA A 33 -0.84 0.98 -3.03
N GLN A 34 -1.05 0.12 -4.02
CA GLN A 34 -0.41 0.30 -5.32
C GLN A 34 -0.85 1.58 -6.01
N GLN A 35 -2.12 1.94 -5.88
CA GLN A 35 -2.62 3.16 -6.47
C GLN A 35 -1.97 4.39 -5.81
N ILE A 36 -1.81 4.35 -4.50
CA ILE A 36 -1.13 5.41 -3.78
C ILE A 36 0.30 5.57 -4.27
N ILE A 37 1.00 4.46 -4.46
CA ILE A 37 2.36 4.50 -4.97
C ILE A 37 2.38 5.05 -6.40
N THR A 38 1.50 4.55 -7.25
CA THR A 38 1.41 5.00 -8.64
C THR A 38 1.17 6.49 -8.73
N ASN A 39 0.28 7.00 -7.89
CA ASN A 39 -0.01 8.43 -7.88
C ASN A 39 1.19 9.26 -7.41
N TYR A 40 2.00 8.69 -6.54
CA TYR A 40 3.18 9.39 -6.04
C TYR A 40 4.32 9.41 -7.05
N VAL A 41 4.62 8.25 -7.66
CA VAL A 41 5.75 8.16 -8.58
C VAL A 41 5.41 8.64 -9.98
N LEU A 42 4.13 8.80 -10.29
CA LEU A 42 3.63 9.31 -11.56
C LEU A 42 3.84 8.34 -12.73
N PHE A 43 3.88 7.06 -12.45
CA PHE A 43 3.86 6.00 -13.45
C PHE A 43 3.31 4.73 -12.80
N ASP A 44 2.89 3.77 -13.60
CA ASP A 44 2.35 2.52 -13.07
C ASP A 44 3.44 1.78 -12.30
N CYS A 45 3.24 1.63 -10.99
CA CYS A 45 4.27 1.04 -10.14
C CYS A 45 4.59 -0.41 -10.50
N GLU A 46 3.70 -1.09 -11.19
CA GLU A 46 3.97 -2.47 -11.62
C GLU A 46 5.02 -2.55 -12.72
N GLU A 47 5.32 -1.44 -13.36
CA GLU A 47 6.37 -1.41 -14.36
C GLU A 47 7.73 -1.86 -13.80
N VAL A 48 7.96 -1.62 -12.51
CA VAL A 48 9.23 -2.03 -11.91
C VAL A 48 9.44 -3.53 -11.94
N LEU A 49 8.37 -4.29 -12.07
CA LEU A 49 8.44 -5.75 -12.13
C LEU A 49 8.89 -6.26 -13.49
N THR A 50 8.65 -5.49 -14.53
CA THR A 50 8.92 -5.91 -15.90
C THR A 50 10.07 -5.17 -16.54
N ASP A 51 10.33 -3.94 -16.10
CA ASP A 51 11.38 -3.10 -16.68
C ASP A 51 12.70 -3.33 -15.95
N THR A 52 13.32 -4.46 -16.23
CA THR A 52 14.56 -4.83 -15.56
C THR A 52 15.75 -3.99 -16.02
N GLU A 53 15.58 -3.23 -17.08
CA GLU A 53 16.61 -2.34 -17.59
C GLU A 53 16.78 -1.11 -16.69
N HIS A 54 15.65 -0.57 -16.21
CA HIS A 54 15.67 0.66 -15.42
C HIS A 54 15.53 0.40 -13.92
N TYR A 55 15.04 -0.78 -13.54
CA TYR A 55 14.76 -1.08 -12.12
C TYR A 55 15.45 -2.39 -11.75
N ASN A 56 16.47 -2.30 -10.91
CA ASN A 56 17.17 -3.48 -10.44
C ASN A 56 16.43 -4.13 -9.27
N ALA A 57 16.97 -5.24 -8.77
CA ALA A 57 16.32 -5.97 -7.67
C ALA A 57 16.15 -5.11 -6.43
N ALA A 58 17.09 -4.21 -6.16
CA ALA A 58 16.97 -3.34 -5.00
C ALA A 58 15.83 -2.36 -5.15
N ALA A 59 15.64 -1.81 -6.36
CA ALA A 59 14.53 -0.91 -6.62
C ALA A 59 13.19 -1.63 -6.45
N VAL A 60 13.08 -2.83 -7.01
CA VAL A 60 11.86 -3.63 -6.87
C VAL A 60 11.57 -3.91 -5.40
N ALA A 61 12.60 -4.24 -4.64
CA ALA A 61 12.42 -4.50 -3.20
C ALA A 61 11.92 -3.27 -2.46
N MET A 62 12.38 -2.08 -2.83
CA MET A 62 11.90 -0.84 -2.23
C MET A 62 10.42 -0.61 -2.50
N PHE A 63 10.01 -0.81 -3.75
CA PHE A 63 8.60 -0.67 -4.10
C PHE A 63 7.73 -1.66 -3.34
N LYS A 64 8.18 -2.92 -3.25
CA LYS A 64 7.44 -3.93 -2.50
C LYS A 64 7.34 -3.60 -1.03
N ASN A 65 8.44 -3.14 -0.44
CA ASN A 65 8.46 -2.78 0.97
C ASN A 65 7.50 -1.63 1.28
N VAL A 66 7.51 -0.60 0.44
CA VAL A 66 6.60 0.53 0.64
C VAL A 66 5.15 0.06 0.48
N CYS A 67 4.89 -0.79 -0.50
CA CYS A 67 3.55 -1.33 -0.70
C CYS A 67 3.08 -2.12 0.52
N LEU A 68 3.97 -2.96 1.09
CA LEU A 68 3.65 -3.71 2.29
C LEU A 68 3.32 -2.79 3.46
N ARG A 69 4.08 -1.73 3.64
CA ARG A 69 3.84 -0.79 4.73
C ARG A 69 2.51 -0.07 4.59
N ILE A 70 2.22 0.42 3.40
CA ILE A 70 0.97 1.15 3.17
C ILE A 70 -0.22 0.21 3.29
N ALA A 71 -0.14 -0.98 2.70
CA ALA A 71 -1.23 -1.95 2.79
C ALA A 71 -1.47 -2.36 4.25
N THR A 72 -0.41 -2.49 5.03
CA THR A 72 -0.54 -2.80 6.46
C THR A 72 -1.28 -1.70 7.20
N LEU A 73 -0.95 -0.45 6.90
CA LEU A 73 -1.64 0.68 7.52
C LEU A 73 -3.12 0.70 7.15
N LEU A 74 -3.44 0.42 5.91
CA LEU A 74 -4.82 0.36 5.47
C LEU A 74 -5.58 -0.76 6.19
N GLN A 75 -4.95 -1.90 6.37
CA GLN A 75 -5.56 -3.00 7.11
C GLN A 75 -5.77 -2.64 8.57
N LEU A 76 -4.81 -1.98 9.18
CA LEU A 76 -4.94 -1.57 10.58
C LEU A 76 -6.08 -0.58 10.76
N GLU A 77 -6.25 0.33 9.82
CA GLU A 77 -7.36 1.26 9.89
C GLU A 77 -8.70 0.52 9.85
N ASP A 78 -8.86 -0.39 8.91
CA ASP A 78 -10.10 -1.13 8.80
C ASP A 78 -10.29 -2.10 9.97
N GLY A 79 -9.22 -2.78 10.36
CA GLY A 79 -9.28 -3.70 11.50
C GLY A 79 -9.56 -2.98 12.80
N GLY A 80 -8.87 -1.86 13.00
CA GLY A 80 -9.11 -1.03 14.16
C GLY A 80 -10.53 -0.47 14.15
N ASN A 81 -11.03 -0.21 12.97
CA ASN A 81 -12.38 0.24 12.77
C ASN A 81 -13.40 -0.76 13.22
N ILE A 82 -13.15 -2.02 12.97
CA ILE A 82 -14.07 -3.06 13.39
C ILE A 82 -14.26 -3.00 14.90
N GLY A 83 -13.19 -2.72 15.62
CA GLY A 83 -13.24 -2.64 17.07
C GLY A 83 -13.87 -1.36 17.60
N VAL A 84 -13.84 -0.28 16.82
CA VAL A 84 -14.30 1.03 17.28
C VAL A 84 -15.33 1.64 16.37
N ASN A 85 -15.78 0.90 15.41
CA ASN A 85 -16.67 1.41 14.39
C ASN A 85 -18.03 1.83 14.93
N ASN A 86 -18.35 1.44 16.14
CA ASN A 86 -19.62 1.82 16.75
C ASN A 86 -19.60 3.28 17.17
N ASN A 87 -18.46 3.90 17.14
CA ASN A 87 -18.33 5.29 17.54
C ASN A 87 -18.24 6.16 16.29
N SER A 88 -19.31 6.84 16.00
CA SER A 88 -19.38 7.67 14.82
C SER A 88 -18.38 8.82 14.84
N SER A 89 -18.03 9.30 16.02
CA SER A 89 -17.01 10.34 16.14
C SER A 89 -15.66 9.84 15.62
N ILE A 90 -15.36 8.61 15.95
CA ILE A 90 -14.13 7.99 15.47
C ILE A 90 -14.19 7.84 13.95
N GLY A 91 -15.37 7.51 13.43
CA GLY A 91 -15.53 7.41 11.99
C GLY A 91 -15.27 8.73 11.29
N VAL A 92 -15.73 9.83 11.87
CA VAL A 92 -15.48 11.16 11.31
C VAL A 92 -13.99 11.47 11.38
N ASN A 93 -13.36 11.19 12.52
CA ASN A 93 -11.93 11.41 12.66
C ASN A 93 -11.14 10.58 11.67
N ARG A 94 -11.60 9.38 11.40
CA ARG A 94 -10.94 8.53 10.43
C ARG A 94 -11.01 9.09 9.03
N THR A 95 -12.08 9.76 8.70
CA THR A 95 -12.20 10.41 7.40
C THR A 95 -11.09 11.44 7.23
N PHE A 96 -10.82 12.22 8.27
CA PHE A 96 -9.70 13.15 8.24
C PHE A 96 -8.37 12.43 8.22
N ALA A 97 -8.25 11.35 8.99
CA ALA A 97 -7.03 10.56 9.02
C ALA A 97 -6.74 9.92 7.67
N ASN A 98 -7.76 9.56 6.92
CA ASN A 98 -7.58 8.97 5.61
C ASN A 98 -7.05 9.94 4.58
N ILE A 99 -7.18 11.23 4.87
CA ILE A 99 -6.57 12.27 4.05
C ILE A 99 -5.13 12.45 4.49
N VAL A 100 -4.76 11.75 5.53
CA VAL A 100 -3.42 11.84 6.05
C VAL A 100 -2.42 11.41 5.01
N ASP A 101 -1.37 12.07 5.09
CA ASP A 101 -0.27 12.02 4.19
C ASP A 101 0.53 10.73 4.34
N TYR A 102 0.57 9.93 3.29
CA TYR A 102 1.43 8.76 3.26
C TYR A 102 2.85 9.10 2.80
N THR A 103 3.13 10.38 2.58
CA THR A 103 4.42 10.81 2.06
C THR A 103 5.61 10.27 2.85
N PRO A 104 5.58 10.21 4.19
CA PRO A 104 6.72 9.65 4.92
C PRO A 104 7.05 8.22 4.51
N TYR A 105 6.04 7.45 4.16
CA TYR A 105 6.24 6.07 3.73
C TYR A 105 6.66 5.98 2.27
N LEU A 106 6.35 6.99 1.50
CA LEU A 106 6.66 7.05 0.07
C LEU A 106 8.03 7.67 -0.21
N LYS A 107 8.60 8.37 0.75
CA LYS A 107 9.88 9.04 0.57
C LYS A 107 10.98 8.17 -0.02
N PRO A 108 11.12 6.90 0.36
CA PRO A 108 12.15 6.07 -0.25
C PRO A 108 12.01 5.96 -1.76
N LEU A 109 10.83 6.21 -2.30
CA LEU A 109 10.58 6.13 -3.73
C LEU A 109 10.78 7.45 -4.44
N SER A 110 11.17 8.50 -3.74
CA SER A 110 11.26 9.84 -4.33
C SER A 110 12.24 9.90 -5.50
N ALA A 111 13.30 9.10 -5.46
CA ALA A 111 14.29 9.06 -6.52
C ALA A 111 13.72 8.49 -7.84
N PHE A 112 12.65 7.73 -7.74
CA PHE A 112 12.02 7.12 -8.92
C PHE A 112 10.86 7.93 -9.47
N ARG A 113 10.48 8.97 -8.74
CA ARG A 113 9.32 9.77 -9.12
C ARG A 113 9.58 10.51 -10.40
N LYS A 114 8.66 10.37 -11.34
CA LYS A 114 8.74 11.13 -12.59
C LYS A 114 8.16 12.51 -12.34
N ILE A 115 8.84 13.51 -12.87
CA ILE A 115 8.37 14.89 -12.77
C ILE A 115 7.70 15.24 -14.08
N GLU A 116 6.45 15.64 -14.00
CA GLU A 116 5.70 15.98 -15.19
C GLU A 116 6.39 17.08 -15.98
N GLY A 117 6.58 16.81 -17.28
CA GLY A 117 7.22 17.76 -18.14
C GLY A 117 8.73 17.80 -18.08
N ALA A 118 9.33 16.95 -17.29
CA ALA A 118 10.78 16.94 -17.08
C ALA A 118 11.52 15.85 -17.85
N GLU A 119 10.85 15.17 -18.72
CA GLU A 119 11.47 14.05 -19.43
C GLU A 119 12.45 14.46 -20.48
#